data_cdc249b47bcfee4837a4d4bcdbf2c44d
#
_entry.id   cdc249b47bcfee4837a4d4bcdbf2c44d
#
_cell.length_a   1.000
_cell.length_b   1.000
_cell.length_c   1.000
_cell.angle_alpha   90.00
_cell.angle_beta   90.00
_cell.angle_gamma   90.00
#
_symmetry.space_group_name_H-M   'P 1'
#
loop_
_entity.id
_entity.type
_entity.pdbx_description
1 polymer ?
#
loop_
_entity_poly.entity_id
_entity_poly.type
_entity_poly.pdbx_seq_one_letter_code
_entity_poly.pdbx_strand_id
1 'polypeptide(L)'
;MTRLTVDFDWQPVGRVGMDAAGSLVFPILSRDPGLYRFWVESLSSRPGVYIGEASDLRRRMQHYRTPGQSQLTNVRMNELLRTAIRGGAVVTVSTITKVTVVLDDEERRDLPLGRRNARLISEQAAIAAAAVENLSERPDGPPVYPRLLDRPGVGEDEYE
;
A
#
# COMPACT_ATOMS: atom_id res chain seq x y z
N MET A 1 21.99 -9.89 -20.46
CA MET A 1 20.66 -9.53 -19.93
C MET A 1 20.78 -9.42 -18.41
N THR A 2 20.36 -8.33 -17.83
CA THR A 2 20.41 -8.13 -16.38
C THR A 2 19.08 -8.53 -15.75
N ARG A 3 19.11 -9.32 -14.68
CA ARG A 3 17.95 -9.75 -13.92
C ARG A 3 18.02 -9.18 -12.50
N LEU A 4 16.95 -8.52 -12.07
CA LEU A 4 16.77 -8.11 -10.68
C LEU A 4 15.57 -8.86 -10.10
N THR A 5 15.79 -9.63 -9.05
CA THR A 5 14.73 -10.27 -8.26
C THR A 5 14.53 -9.47 -6.98
N VAL A 6 13.29 -9.14 -6.66
CA VAL A 6 12.91 -8.41 -5.45
C VAL A 6 11.98 -9.30 -4.63
N ASP A 7 12.41 -9.66 -3.44
CA ASP A 7 11.67 -10.54 -2.54
C ASP A 7 11.11 -9.77 -1.35
N PHE A 8 9.83 -9.92 -1.10
CA PHE A 8 9.13 -9.33 0.04
C PHE A 8 7.90 -10.15 0.42
N ASP A 9 7.50 -10.04 1.70
CA ASP A 9 6.29 -10.65 2.22
C ASP A 9 5.42 -9.60 2.91
N TRP A 10 4.14 -9.52 2.52
CA TRP A 10 3.16 -8.68 3.18
C TRP A 10 2.81 -9.25 4.55
N GLN A 11 3.02 -8.44 5.59
CA GLN A 11 2.64 -8.79 6.97
C GLN A 11 1.31 -8.10 7.30
N PRO A 12 0.25 -8.85 7.61
CA PRO A 12 -1.03 -8.25 8.01
C PRO A 12 -0.87 -7.51 9.34
N VAL A 13 -1.47 -6.32 9.42
CA VAL A 13 -1.46 -5.50 10.64
C VAL A 13 -2.84 -5.42 11.28
N GLY A 14 -3.88 -5.12 10.50
CA GLY A 14 -5.24 -5.01 11.01
C GLY A 14 -6.18 -4.28 10.08
N ARG A 15 -7.36 -3.94 10.61
CA ARG A 15 -8.41 -3.25 9.86
C ARG A 15 -8.35 -1.74 10.07
N VAL A 16 -8.74 -1.01 9.03
CA VAL A 16 -9.07 0.42 9.13
C VAL A 16 -10.55 0.54 9.48
N GLY A 17 -10.86 1.29 10.51
CA GLY A 17 -12.23 1.57 10.93
C GLY A 17 -12.56 3.06 10.90
N MET A 18 -13.73 3.39 11.42
CA MET A 18 -14.13 4.77 11.69
C MET A 18 -14.66 4.89 13.10
N ASP A 19 -14.37 6.01 13.77
CA ASP A 19 -14.95 6.35 15.06
C ASP A 19 -16.35 6.98 14.91
N ALA A 20 -16.98 7.29 16.03
CA ALA A 20 -18.31 7.89 16.05
C ALA A 20 -18.37 9.28 15.38
N ALA A 21 -17.26 9.99 15.30
CA ALA A 21 -17.16 11.28 14.62
C ALA A 21 -16.91 11.14 13.09
N GLY A 22 -16.78 9.91 12.58
CA GLY A 22 -16.49 9.64 11.17
C GLY A 22 -15.03 9.83 10.79
N SER A 23 -14.12 9.87 11.77
CA SER A 23 -12.68 9.90 11.52
C SER A 23 -12.13 8.50 11.34
N LEU A 24 -11.14 8.34 10.45
CA LEU A 24 -10.47 7.06 10.24
C LEU A 24 -9.70 6.63 11.50
N VAL A 25 -9.78 5.36 11.81
CA VAL A 25 -9.01 4.70 12.87
C VAL A 25 -8.15 3.63 12.24
N PHE A 26 -6.84 3.83 12.27
CA PHE A 26 -5.87 2.86 11.75
C PHE A 26 -5.36 1.94 12.86
N PRO A 27 -5.02 0.69 12.55
CA PRO A 27 -4.25 -0.13 13.48
C PRO A 27 -2.89 0.54 13.73
N ILE A 28 -2.28 0.23 14.87
CA ILE A 28 -0.97 0.78 15.22
C ILE A 28 0.12 0.12 14.39
N LEU A 29 0.75 0.90 13.51
CA LEU A 29 1.90 0.47 12.72
C LEU A 29 3.21 0.81 13.47
N SER A 30 4.29 0.14 13.07
CA SER A 30 5.63 0.51 13.53
C SER A 30 6.06 1.87 12.96
N ARG A 31 7.08 2.46 13.54
CA ARG A 31 7.72 3.69 13.02
C ARG A 31 8.80 3.40 11.99
N ASP A 32 8.99 2.13 11.63
CA ASP A 32 9.98 1.74 10.64
C ASP A 32 9.65 2.30 9.26
N PRO A 33 10.66 2.55 8.43
CA PRO A 33 10.46 2.80 7.01
C PRO A 33 10.00 1.51 6.33
N GLY A 34 9.15 1.64 5.32
CA GLY A 34 8.65 0.48 4.61
C GLY A 34 7.58 0.78 3.58
N LEU A 35 6.91 -0.28 3.18
CA LEU A 35 5.74 -0.23 2.31
C LEU A 35 4.49 -0.53 3.13
N TYR A 36 3.37 0.00 2.68
CA TYR A 36 2.05 -0.34 3.19
C TYR A 36 1.10 -0.64 2.04
N ARG A 37 0.10 -1.46 2.33
CA ARG A 37 -0.93 -1.84 1.38
C ARG A 37 -2.30 -1.75 2.04
N PHE A 38 -3.22 -1.03 1.43
CA PHE A 38 -4.64 -1.13 1.74
C PHE A 38 -5.29 -2.14 0.80
N TRP A 39 -5.97 -3.11 1.37
CA TRP A 39 -6.82 -4.05 0.65
C TRP A 39 -8.26 -3.68 0.94
N VAL A 40 -9.00 -3.30 -0.10
CA VAL A 40 -10.39 -2.85 0.01
C VAL A 40 -11.29 -3.94 -0.57
N GLU A 41 -12.03 -4.61 0.29
CA GLU A 41 -12.91 -5.71 -0.07
C GLU A 41 -14.37 -5.30 0.07
N SER A 42 -15.11 -5.37 -1.03
CA SER A 42 -16.53 -5.04 -1.12
C SER A 42 -17.32 -6.24 -1.63
N LEU A 43 -18.56 -6.40 -1.17
CA LEU A 43 -19.45 -7.46 -1.64
C LEU A 43 -19.93 -7.26 -3.09
N SER A 44 -19.88 -6.03 -3.58
CA SER A 44 -20.45 -5.65 -4.89
C SER A 44 -19.42 -5.46 -5.99
N SER A 45 -18.13 -5.51 -5.68
CA SER A 45 -17.07 -5.27 -6.65
C SER A 45 -15.83 -6.12 -6.35
N ARG A 46 -14.97 -6.21 -7.36
CA ARG A 46 -13.65 -6.83 -7.22
C ARG A 46 -12.82 -6.07 -6.17
N PRO A 47 -12.04 -6.76 -5.31
CA PRO A 47 -11.18 -6.09 -4.34
C PRO A 47 -10.29 -5.03 -4.99
N GLY A 48 -10.05 -3.95 -4.27
CA GLY A 48 -9.11 -2.92 -4.66
C GLY A 48 -7.85 -2.97 -3.80
N VAL A 49 -6.72 -2.60 -4.37
CA VAL A 49 -5.46 -2.50 -3.63
C VAL A 49 -4.78 -1.17 -3.88
N TYR A 50 -4.30 -0.55 -2.82
CA TYR A 50 -3.44 0.63 -2.89
C TYR A 50 -2.12 0.32 -2.18
N ILE A 51 -1.01 0.64 -2.84
CA ILE A 51 0.34 0.40 -2.32
C ILE A 51 1.07 1.74 -2.28
N GLY A 52 1.74 1.99 -1.16
CA GLY A 52 2.55 3.19 -0.97
C GLY A 52 3.82 2.91 -0.15
N GLU A 53 4.70 3.89 -0.09
CA GLU A 53 5.92 3.86 0.71
C GLU A 53 5.91 4.95 1.78
N ALA A 54 6.63 4.74 2.86
CA ALA A 54 6.80 5.73 3.91
C ALA A 54 8.14 5.58 4.62
N SER A 55 8.71 6.71 5.05
CA SER A 55 9.88 6.73 5.92
C SER A 55 9.54 6.40 7.39
N ASP A 56 8.28 6.60 7.77
CA ASP A 56 7.67 6.26 9.06
C ASP A 56 6.23 5.81 8.80
N LEU A 57 5.98 4.52 8.88
CA LEU A 57 4.67 3.93 8.57
C LEU A 57 3.56 4.45 9.49
N ARG A 58 3.84 4.61 10.79
CA ARG A 58 2.87 5.14 11.75
C ARG A 58 2.48 6.58 11.41
N ARG A 59 3.47 7.42 11.13
CA ARG A 59 3.26 8.81 10.76
C ARG A 59 2.47 8.94 9.46
N ARG A 60 2.70 8.06 8.50
CA ARG A 60 1.93 8.04 7.24
C ARG A 60 0.43 7.80 7.50
N MET A 61 0.07 6.87 8.37
CA MET A 61 -1.33 6.62 8.73
C MET A 61 -1.95 7.85 9.41
N GLN A 62 -1.20 8.54 10.25
CA GLN A 62 -1.65 9.78 10.88
C GLN A 62 -1.94 10.89 9.85
N HIS A 63 -1.13 11.00 8.80
CA HIS A 63 -1.36 11.94 7.71
C HIS A 63 -2.64 11.64 6.92
N TYR A 64 -3.01 10.37 6.79
CA TYR A 64 -4.28 9.98 6.17
C TYR A 64 -5.47 10.22 7.10
N ARG A 65 -5.28 10.06 8.40
CA ARG A 65 -6.33 10.34 9.38
C ARG A 65 -6.65 11.83 9.47
N THR A 66 -5.62 12.66 9.52
CA THR A 66 -5.71 14.12 9.69
C THR A 66 -4.91 14.82 8.59
N PRO A 67 -5.38 14.81 7.33
CA PRO A 67 -4.64 15.42 6.24
C PRO A 67 -4.61 16.95 6.37
N GLY A 68 -3.47 17.55 6.07
CA GLY A 68 -3.39 19.00 5.89
C GLY A 68 -4.17 19.45 4.66
N GLN A 69 -4.72 20.67 4.67
CA GLN A 69 -5.57 21.18 3.58
C GLN A 69 -4.84 21.26 2.23
N SER A 70 -3.53 21.49 2.22
CA SER A 70 -2.70 21.52 1.02
C SER A 70 -2.23 20.13 0.55
N GLN A 71 -2.42 19.10 1.35
CA GLN A 71 -1.98 17.72 1.06
C GLN A 71 -3.08 16.97 0.29
N LEU A 72 -3.28 17.32 -0.96
CA LEU A 72 -4.39 16.83 -1.78
C LEU A 72 -4.42 15.30 -1.91
N THR A 73 -3.28 14.63 -1.99
CA THR A 73 -3.19 13.17 -2.04
C THR A 73 -3.69 12.54 -0.75
N ASN A 74 -3.29 13.09 0.40
CA ASN A 74 -3.76 12.61 1.71
C ASN A 74 -5.26 12.84 1.90
N VAL A 75 -5.77 13.99 1.45
CA VAL A 75 -7.20 14.31 1.47
C VAL A 75 -7.98 13.30 0.62
N ARG A 76 -7.55 13.04 -0.60
CA ARG A 76 -8.21 12.08 -1.51
C ARG A 76 -8.19 10.66 -0.95
N MET A 77 -7.06 10.22 -0.37
CA MET A 77 -6.99 8.90 0.25
C MET A 77 -7.91 8.81 1.49
N ASN A 78 -7.95 9.85 2.32
CA ASN A 78 -8.89 9.92 3.44
C ASN A 78 -10.34 9.76 2.97
N GLU A 79 -10.74 10.50 1.94
CA GLU A 79 -12.09 10.41 1.37
C GLU A 79 -12.38 9.03 0.76
N LEU A 80 -11.43 8.45 0.03
CA LEU A 80 -11.57 7.12 -0.57
C LEU A 80 -11.81 6.06 0.49
N LEU A 81 -11.00 6.03 1.53
CA LEU A 81 -11.13 5.05 2.61
C LEU A 81 -12.44 5.23 3.39
N ARG A 82 -12.81 6.47 3.72
CA ARG A 82 -14.07 6.77 4.41
C ARG A 82 -15.27 6.36 3.58
N THR A 83 -15.28 6.67 2.29
CA THR A 83 -16.35 6.30 1.37
C THR A 83 -16.47 4.78 1.26
N ALA A 84 -15.37 4.07 1.12
CA ALA A 84 -15.36 2.61 1.05
C ALA A 84 -15.94 1.99 2.33
N ILE A 85 -15.50 2.43 3.50
CA ILE A 85 -15.97 1.91 4.79
C ILE A 85 -17.46 2.23 5.00
N ARG A 86 -17.92 3.44 4.69
CA ARG A 86 -19.34 3.81 4.76
C ARG A 86 -20.20 2.97 3.82
N GLY A 87 -19.67 2.57 2.68
CA GLY A 87 -20.33 1.68 1.73
C GLY A 87 -20.31 0.21 2.12
N GLY A 88 -19.79 -0.13 3.30
CA GLY A 88 -19.75 -1.51 3.82
C GLY A 88 -18.50 -2.29 3.43
N ALA A 89 -17.52 -1.68 2.78
CA ALA A 89 -16.26 -2.35 2.46
C ALA A 89 -15.43 -2.61 3.71
N VAL A 90 -14.68 -3.71 3.68
CA VAL A 90 -13.67 -4.03 4.68
C VAL A 90 -12.32 -3.58 4.16
N VAL A 91 -11.65 -2.72 4.90
CA VAL A 91 -10.30 -2.24 4.56
C VAL A 91 -9.30 -2.81 5.55
N THR A 92 -8.30 -3.51 5.03
CA THR A 92 -7.20 -4.05 5.82
C THR A 92 -5.87 -3.43 5.42
N VAL A 93 -4.94 -3.38 6.37
CA VAL A 93 -3.58 -2.86 6.18
C VAL A 93 -2.59 -4.00 6.33
N SER A 94 -1.66 -4.07 5.40
CA SER A 94 -0.46 -4.90 5.50
C SER A 94 0.78 -4.04 5.27
N THR A 95 1.91 -4.46 5.82
CA THR A 95 3.17 -3.72 5.71
C THR A 95 4.32 -4.63 5.30
N ILE A 96 5.36 -4.01 4.75
CA ILE A 96 6.66 -4.62 4.48
C ILE A 96 7.72 -3.71 5.08
N THR A 97 8.52 -4.24 5.98
CA THR A 97 9.65 -3.53 6.60
C THR A 97 11.00 -4.14 6.25
N LYS A 98 10.98 -5.22 5.48
CA LYS A 98 12.18 -5.88 4.96
C LYS A 98 11.97 -6.29 3.51
N VAL A 99 12.92 -5.89 2.66
CA VAL A 99 12.97 -6.27 1.25
C VAL A 99 14.38 -6.75 0.93
N THR A 100 14.48 -7.87 0.24
CA THR A 100 15.76 -8.40 -0.23
C THR A 100 15.81 -8.40 -1.74
N VAL A 101 17.00 -8.26 -2.29
CA VAL A 101 17.23 -8.26 -3.74
C VAL A 101 18.35 -9.20 -4.13
N VAL A 102 18.22 -9.76 -5.32
CA VAL A 102 19.26 -10.55 -5.97
C VAL A 102 19.46 -9.99 -7.38
N LEU A 103 20.69 -9.62 -7.71
CA LEU A 103 21.09 -9.16 -9.03
C LEU A 103 21.86 -10.28 -9.74
N ASP A 104 21.38 -10.67 -10.92
CA ASP A 104 22.03 -11.67 -11.80
C ASP A 104 22.42 -13.00 -11.09
N ASP A 105 21.53 -13.46 -10.17
CA ASP A 105 21.72 -14.67 -9.35
C ASP A 105 22.95 -14.62 -8.40
N GLU A 106 23.43 -13.41 -8.08
CA GLU A 106 24.45 -13.17 -7.06
C GLU A 106 23.87 -13.31 -5.63
N GLU A 107 24.68 -12.94 -4.64
CA GLU A 107 24.28 -12.97 -3.24
C GLU A 107 23.05 -12.09 -2.94
N ARG A 108 22.15 -12.63 -2.14
CA ARG A 108 20.97 -11.91 -1.64
C ARG A 108 21.38 -10.78 -0.69
N ARG A 109 20.85 -9.59 -0.91
CA ARG A 109 21.14 -8.40 -0.10
C ARG A 109 19.86 -7.73 0.38
N ASP A 110 19.90 -7.19 1.59
CA ASP A 110 18.82 -6.37 2.12
C ASP A 110 18.84 -4.96 1.50
N LEU A 111 17.69 -4.49 1.03
CA LEU A 111 17.53 -3.10 0.63
C LEU A 111 17.42 -2.20 1.86
N PRO A 112 18.18 -1.09 1.92
CA PRO A 112 18.13 -0.16 3.06
C PRO A 112 16.88 0.74 2.94
N LEU A 113 15.74 0.29 3.47
CA LEU A 113 14.45 1.00 3.36
C LEU A 113 14.42 2.36 4.07
N GLY A 114 15.43 2.70 4.87
CA GLY A 114 15.65 4.05 5.38
C GLY A 114 15.93 5.06 4.26
N ARG A 115 16.41 4.59 3.11
CA ARG A 115 16.67 5.42 1.93
C ARG A 115 15.45 5.47 1.02
N ARG A 116 15.10 6.67 0.58
CA ARG A 116 13.91 6.88 -0.28
C ARG A 116 13.97 6.08 -1.58
N ASN A 117 15.11 6.08 -2.27
CA ASN A 117 15.26 5.33 -3.53
C ASN A 117 15.04 3.81 -3.35
N ALA A 118 15.49 3.23 -2.23
CA ALA A 118 15.22 1.83 -1.93
C ALA A 118 13.73 1.56 -1.72
N ARG A 119 13.02 2.44 -1.02
CA ARG A 119 11.56 2.35 -0.85
C ARG A 119 10.82 2.48 -2.18
N LEU A 120 11.23 3.42 -3.04
CA LEU A 120 10.61 3.60 -4.36
C LEU A 120 10.79 2.39 -5.27
N ILE A 121 11.97 1.78 -5.31
CA ILE A 121 12.22 0.54 -6.06
C ILE A 121 11.30 -0.57 -5.53
N SER A 122 11.25 -0.74 -4.22
CA SER A 122 10.41 -1.76 -3.56
C SER A 122 8.93 -1.53 -3.84
N GLU A 123 8.47 -0.31 -3.76
CA GLU A 123 7.09 0.07 -4.06
C GLU A 123 6.72 -0.23 -5.52
N GLN A 124 7.58 0.12 -6.47
CA GLN A 124 7.34 -0.19 -7.89
C GLN A 124 7.31 -1.69 -8.15
N ALA A 125 8.18 -2.46 -7.51
CA ALA A 125 8.17 -3.92 -7.60
C ALA A 125 6.86 -4.50 -7.04
N ALA A 126 6.39 -4.01 -5.90
CA ALA A 126 5.13 -4.44 -5.29
C ALA A 126 3.91 -4.09 -6.15
N ILE A 127 3.90 -2.91 -6.76
CA ILE A 127 2.84 -2.47 -7.69
C ILE A 127 2.86 -3.36 -8.95
N ALA A 128 4.03 -3.64 -9.50
CA ALA A 128 4.16 -4.52 -10.66
C ALA A 128 3.66 -5.94 -10.37
N ALA A 129 4.00 -6.50 -9.21
CA ALA A 129 3.51 -7.80 -8.78
C ALA A 129 1.97 -7.82 -8.68
N ALA A 130 1.38 -6.81 -8.05
CA ALA A 130 -0.08 -6.68 -7.94
C ALA A 130 -0.76 -6.52 -9.31
N ALA A 131 -0.13 -5.80 -10.24
CA ALA A 131 -0.63 -5.65 -11.62
C ALA A 131 -0.60 -6.98 -12.38
N VAL A 132 0.46 -7.77 -12.24
CA VAL A 132 0.57 -9.09 -12.86
C VAL A 132 -0.49 -10.06 -12.29
N GLU A 133 -0.68 -10.07 -10.97
CA GLU A 133 -1.75 -10.84 -10.33
C GLU A 133 -3.14 -10.46 -10.86
N ASN A 134 -3.37 -9.16 -11.05
CA ASN A 134 -4.63 -8.64 -11.59
C ASN A 134 -4.90 -9.06 -13.04
N LEU A 135 -3.85 -9.27 -13.84
CA LEU A 135 -3.95 -9.71 -15.23
C LEU A 135 -4.09 -11.23 -15.38
N SER A 136 -3.75 -11.99 -14.35
CA SER A 136 -3.81 -13.46 -14.38
C SER A 136 -5.24 -13.95 -14.19
N GLU A 137 -6.09 -13.81 -15.22
CA GLU A 137 -7.39 -14.48 -15.27
C GLU A 137 -7.17 -15.98 -15.47
N ARG A 138 -7.54 -16.79 -14.47
CA ARG A 138 -7.60 -18.25 -14.62
C ARG A 138 -8.99 -18.67 -15.06
N PRO A 139 -9.10 -19.55 -16.10
CA PRO A 139 -10.39 -19.97 -16.65
C PRO A 139 -11.24 -20.83 -15.72
N ASP A 140 -10.70 -21.38 -14.63
CA ASP A 140 -11.35 -22.44 -13.84
C ASP A 140 -11.88 -21.97 -12.47
N GLY A 141 -12.37 -20.73 -12.39
CA GLY A 141 -13.00 -20.22 -11.17
C GLY A 141 -11.99 -19.63 -10.17
N PRO A 142 -12.33 -18.51 -9.57
CA PRO A 142 -11.36 -17.48 -9.28
C PRO A 142 -10.70 -17.58 -7.93
N PRO A 143 -9.45 -17.21 -7.82
CA PRO A 143 -9.14 -16.15 -6.90
C PRO A 143 -9.51 -14.80 -7.56
N VAL A 144 -10.34 -14.01 -6.90
CA VAL A 144 -10.65 -12.65 -7.34
C VAL A 144 -9.40 -11.80 -7.10
N TYR A 145 -8.67 -11.49 -8.15
CA TYR A 145 -7.48 -10.65 -8.05
C TYR A 145 -7.88 -9.19 -7.79
N PRO A 146 -7.16 -8.48 -6.91
CA PRO A 146 -7.45 -7.10 -6.61
C PRO A 146 -7.14 -6.21 -7.82
N ARG A 147 -7.99 -5.23 -8.06
CA ARG A 147 -7.66 -4.13 -8.97
C ARG A 147 -6.77 -3.12 -8.26
N LEU A 148 -5.77 -2.61 -8.96
CA LEU A 148 -5.03 -1.45 -8.47
C LEU A 148 -5.98 -0.25 -8.42
N LEU A 149 -6.07 0.38 -7.26
CA LEU A 149 -6.77 1.64 -7.13
C LEU A 149 -5.91 2.74 -7.75
N ASP A 150 -6.54 3.60 -8.53
CA ASP A 150 -5.85 4.74 -9.12
C ASP A 150 -5.19 5.57 -8.02
N ARG A 151 -3.90 5.84 -8.19
CA ARG A 151 -3.22 6.78 -7.30
C ARG A 151 -3.90 8.13 -7.45
N PRO A 152 -4.39 8.71 -6.37
CA PRO A 152 -4.71 10.12 -6.40
C PRO A 152 -3.43 10.85 -6.84
N GLY A 153 -3.51 11.64 -7.90
CA GLY A 153 -2.35 12.23 -8.58
C GLY A 153 -1.30 12.75 -7.60
N VAL A 154 -0.05 12.43 -7.85
CA VAL A 154 1.08 12.90 -7.06
C VAL A 154 1.14 14.42 -7.21
N GLY A 155 0.62 15.14 -6.21
CA GLY A 155 0.91 16.55 -6.06
C GLY A 155 2.39 16.70 -5.67
N GLU A 156 3.05 17.70 -6.19
CA GLU A 156 4.47 17.98 -5.96
C GLU A 156 4.85 18.21 -4.48
N ASP A 157 3.91 18.14 -3.55
CA ASP A 157 4.02 18.53 -2.16
C ASP A 157 4.28 17.38 -1.16
N GLU A 158 4.61 16.18 -1.62
CA GLU A 158 4.91 15.04 -0.72
C GLU A 158 6.39 14.97 -0.28
N TYR A 159 7.14 16.06 -0.41
CA TYR A 159 8.57 16.11 -0.10
C TYR A 159 8.86 16.84 1.23
N GLU A 160 8.32 16.35 2.36
CA GLU A 160 8.87 16.67 3.68
C GLU A 160 8.87 15.45 4.60
#